data_3388df59989b9c2ba0b46d7dd6420ddd
#
_entry.id   3388df59989b9c2ba0b46d7dd6420ddd
#
_cell.length_a   1.000
_cell.length_b   1.000
_cell.length_c   1.000
_cell.angle_alpha   90.00
_cell.angle_beta   90.00
_cell.angle_gamma   90.00
#
_symmetry.space_group_name_H-M   'P 1'
#
loop_
_entity.id
_entity.type
_entity.pdbx_description
1 polymer ?
#
loop_
_entity_poly.entity_id
_entity_poly.type
_entity_poly.pdbx_seq_one_letter_code
_entity_poly.pdbx_strand_id
1 'polypeptide(L)'
;MHRFANPMMILALLSAVAGTALADEGLCKLEPAFPNLKIERPIAVVIPPDGSKRMFLAQQRGKVVILPKDENSADAATFLDLSDRKMEANESSKFEEGLDGMAFHPKFAENGKFYIFYTQQDPKRAVISEMQVSKSDANKADTSTERVLLEVRLPWWWHHSGNIA
;
A
#
# COMPACT_ATOMS: atom_id res chain seq x y z
N MET A 1 75.36 -43.62 13.36
CA MET A 1 74.58 -43.15 14.52
C MET A 1 73.94 -41.82 14.20
N HIS A 2 72.72 -41.80 13.64
CA HIS A 2 71.97 -40.60 13.43
C HIS A 2 70.65 -40.67 14.20
N ARG A 3 70.52 -39.80 15.17
CA ARG A 3 69.30 -39.63 15.94
C ARG A 3 68.34 -38.75 15.13
N PHE A 4 67.16 -39.27 14.78
CA PHE A 4 66.08 -38.51 14.25
C PHE A 4 65.29 -37.80 15.38
N ALA A 5 65.23 -36.49 15.32
CA ALA A 5 64.39 -35.69 16.21
C ALA A 5 62.97 -35.70 15.70
N ASN A 6 62.02 -36.05 16.55
CA ASN A 6 60.58 -35.95 16.29
C ASN A 6 60.14 -34.48 16.26
N PRO A 7 59.39 -33.99 15.24
CA PRO A 7 58.75 -32.74 15.34
C PRO A 7 57.44 -32.88 16.15
N MET A 8 57.35 -32.15 17.20
CA MET A 8 56.18 -31.98 18.05
C MET A 8 55.11 -31.22 17.27
N MET A 9 54.03 -31.90 16.95
CA MET A 9 52.88 -31.32 16.28
C MET A 9 52.11 -30.44 17.29
N ILE A 10 52.20 -29.12 17.12
CA ILE A 10 51.41 -28.18 17.89
C ILE A 10 50.02 -28.14 17.26
N LEU A 11 49.04 -28.75 17.93
CA LEU A 11 47.64 -28.69 17.60
C LEU A 11 47.07 -27.33 18.11
N ALA A 12 46.95 -26.36 17.22
CA ALA A 12 46.29 -25.10 17.53
C ALA A 12 44.77 -25.34 17.59
N LEU A 13 44.19 -25.34 18.79
CA LEU A 13 42.74 -25.26 18.97
C LEU A 13 42.29 -23.85 18.55
N LEU A 14 41.71 -23.74 17.37
CA LEU A 14 40.87 -22.58 17.04
C LEU A 14 39.54 -22.73 17.80
N SER A 15 39.43 -22.09 18.95
CA SER A 15 38.14 -21.83 19.57
C SER A 15 37.35 -20.85 18.72
N ALA A 16 36.42 -21.34 17.91
CA ALA A 16 35.42 -20.54 17.27
C ALA A 16 34.52 -19.93 18.37
N VAL A 17 34.77 -18.67 18.69
CA VAL A 17 33.79 -17.86 19.43
C VAL A 17 32.62 -17.66 18.49
N ALA A 18 31.60 -18.52 18.61
CA ALA A 18 30.29 -18.25 18.06
C ALA A 18 29.77 -17.02 18.81
N GLY A 19 30.00 -15.86 18.23
CA GLY A 19 29.32 -14.64 18.64
C GLY A 19 27.83 -14.86 18.41
N THR A 20 27.10 -15.17 19.50
CA THR A 20 25.66 -14.96 19.49
C THR A 20 25.46 -13.50 19.21
N ALA A 21 25.07 -13.18 17.97
CA ALA A 21 24.46 -11.90 17.68
C ALA A 21 23.26 -11.83 18.63
N LEU A 22 23.42 -11.06 19.71
CA LEU A 22 22.28 -10.59 20.47
C LEU A 22 21.48 -9.77 19.44
N ALA A 23 20.43 -10.36 18.90
CA ALA A 23 19.41 -9.61 18.24
C ALA A 23 19.00 -8.56 19.28
N ASP A 24 19.32 -7.31 19.00
CA ASP A 24 18.83 -6.16 19.75
C ASP A 24 17.31 -6.34 19.82
N GLU A 25 16.79 -6.74 21.00
CA GLU A 25 15.36 -6.91 21.20
C GLU A 25 14.75 -5.51 21.10
N GLY A 26 14.44 -5.21 19.89
CA GLY A 26 14.05 -4.05 19.18
C GLY A 26 13.44 -2.94 20.00
N LEU A 27 13.96 -1.74 19.74
CA LEU A 27 13.34 -0.45 20.04
C LEU A 27 11.90 -0.32 19.48
N CYS A 28 11.45 -1.28 18.66
CA CYS A 28 10.13 -1.29 18.03
C CYS A 28 9.50 -2.68 18.07
N LYS A 29 8.26 -2.76 18.52
CA LYS A 29 7.39 -3.92 18.44
C LYS A 29 6.31 -3.66 17.37
N LEU A 30 6.11 -4.61 16.46
CA LEU A 30 5.01 -4.55 15.50
C LEU A 30 3.78 -5.25 16.09
N GLU A 31 2.65 -4.56 16.05
CA GLU A 31 1.35 -5.08 16.46
C GLU A 31 0.32 -4.83 15.35
N PRO A 32 -0.67 -5.73 15.18
CA PRO A 32 -1.78 -5.48 14.26
C PRO A 32 -2.58 -4.26 14.71
N ALA A 33 -2.67 -3.23 13.86
CA ALA A 33 -3.39 -2.00 14.18
C ALA A 33 -4.92 -2.20 14.17
N PHE A 34 -5.43 -3.05 13.28
CA PHE A 34 -6.87 -3.34 13.11
C PHE A 34 -7.09 -4.85 12.98
N PRO A 35 -6.95 -5.62 14.09
CA PRO A 35 -6.89 -7.08 14.04
C PRO A 35 -8.17 -7.75 13.54
N ASN A 36 -9.32 -7.07 13.64
CA ASN A 36 -10.62 -7.61 13.25
C ASN A 36 -11.08 -7.17 11.87
N LEU A 37 -10.40 -6.18 11.23
CA LEU A 37 -10.76 -5.76 9.88
C LEU A 37 -10.28 -6.76 8.83
N LYS A 38 -11.16 -7.09 7.90
CA LYS A 38 -10.81 -7.85 6.70
C LYS A 38 -10.52 -6.88 5.56
N ILE A 39 -9.24 -6.66 5.31
CA ILE A 39 -8.76 -5.77 4.25
C ILE A 39 -8.16 -6.64 3.14
N GLU A 40 -8.63 -6.42 1.91
CA GLU A 40 -8.10 -7.10 0.73
C GLU A 40 -7.14 -6.18 -0.03
N ARG A 41 -5.91 -6.65 -0.24
CA ARG A 41 -4.90 -5.99 -1.10
C ARG A 41 -4.75 -4.48 -0.81
N PRO A 42 -4.34 -4.11 0.42
CA PRO A 42 -4.12 -2.71 0.77
C PRO A 42 -2.95 -2.13 -0.03
N ILE A 43 -3.12 -0.90 -0.55
CA ILE A 43 -2.11 -0.20 -1.34
C ILE A 43 -1.50 0.96 -0.56
N ALA A 44 -2.35 1.80 0.04
CA ALA A 44 -1.91 2.99 0.72
C ALA A 44 -2.87 3.40 1.83
N VAL A 45 -2.33 4.01 2.87
CA VAL A 45 -3.10 4.75 3.88
C VAL A 45 -2.80 6.23 3.69
N VAL A 46 -3.83 7.03 3.48
CA VAL A 46 -3.71 8.47 3.28
C VAL A 46 -4.58 9.23 4.27
N ILE A 47 -4.10 10.38 4.72
CA ILE A 47 -4.79 11.24 5.70
C ILE A 47 -5.09 12.58 5.02
N PRO A 48 -6.35 13.04 4.97
CA PRO A 48 -6.68 14.31 4.37
C PRO A 48 -6.17 15.48 5.22
N PRO A 49 -5.74 16.60 4.58
CA PRO A 49 -5.32 17.79 5.29
C PRO A 49 -6.52 18.66 5.74
N ASP A 50 -7.51 18.03 6.37
CA ASP A 50 -8.73 18.69 6.84
C ASP A 50 -8.86 18.75 8.38
N GLY A 51 -7.83 18.28 9.09
CA GLY A 51 -7.80 18.21 10.55
C GLY A 51 -8.65 17.11 11.16
N SER A 52 -9.41 16.35 10.39
CA SER A 52 -10.29 15.26 10.88
C SER A 52 -9.53 14.06 11.44
N LYS A 53 -8.26 13.89 11.05
CA LYS A 53 -7.43 12.72 11.37
C LYS A 53 -8.01 11.39 10.89
N ARG A 54 -8.98 11.41 9.95
CA ARG A 54 -9.48 10.19 9.33
C ARG A 54 -8.37 9.54 8.52
N MET A 55 -8.29 8.22 8.56
CA MET A 55 -7.37 7.44 7.75
C MET A 55 -8.16 6.76 6.65
N PHE A 56 -7.75 6.96 5.41
CA PHE A 56 -8.35 6.36 4.23
C PHE A 56 -7.41 5.29 3.72
N LEU A 57 -7.91 4.07 3.59
CA LEU A 57 -7.14 2.92 3.10
C LEU A 57 -7.62 2.57 1.70
N ALA A 58 -6.75 2.76 0.73
CA ALA A 58 -6.99 2.35 -0.65
C ALA A 58 -6.68 0.86 -0.83
N GLN A 59 -7.56 0.16 -1.54
CA GLN A 59 -7.44 -1.24 -1.88
C GLN A 59 -7.35 -1.39 -3.40
N GLN A 60 -6.45 -2.23 -3.87
CA GLN A 60 -6.13 -2.37 -5.30
C GLN A 60 -7.37 -2.66 -6.17
N ARG A 61 -8.37 -3.37 -5.62
CA ARG A 61 -9.60 -3.71 -6.36
C ARG A 61 -10.62 -2.57 -6.47
N GLY A 62 -10.18 -1.32 -6.28
CA GLY A 62 -10.99 -0.14 -6.53
C GLY A 62 -11.80 0.36 -5.35
N LYS A 63 -11.62 -0.18 -4.15
CA LYS A 63 -12.26 0.33 -2.94
C LYS A 63 -11.34 1.23 -2.14
N VAL A 64 -11.91 2.29 -1.56
CA VAL A 64 -11.28 3.07 -0.51
C VAL A 64 -12.21 3.04 0.70
N VAL A 65 -11.68 2.65 1.85
CA VAL A 65 -12.43 2.63 3.11
C VAL A 65 -11.86 3.65 4.08
N ILE A 66 -12.71 4.17 4.97
CA ILE A 66 -12.29 4.98 6.12
C ILE A 66 -12.10 4.01 7.28
N LEU A 67 -10.86 3.94 7.79
CA LEU A 67 -10.55 3.11 8.93
C LEU A 67 -11.32 3.59 10.17
N PRO A 68 -11.87 2.68 10.98
CA PRO A 68 -12.63 3.04 12.17
C PRO A 68 -11.75 3.71 13.23
N LYS A 69 -12.34 4.50 14.10
CA LYS A 69 -11.64 5.07 15.28
C LYS A 69 -11.36 4.01 16.34
N ASP A 70 -12.24 3.02 16.44
CA ASP A 70 -12.04 1.86 17.31
C ASP A 70 -11.26 0.80 16.52
N GLU A 71 -10.02 0.59 16.91
CA GLU A 71 -9.13 -0.39 16.27
C GLU A 71 -9.63 -1.84 16.39
N ASN A 72 -10.54 -2.14 17.31
CA ASN A 72 -11.15 -3.45 17.48
C ASN A 72 -12.40 -3.64 16.61
N SER A 73 -12.85 -2.61 15.90
CA SER A 73 -14.00 -2.73 14.99
C SER A 73 -13.70 -3.73 13.86
N ALA A 74 -14.70 -4.51 13.50
CA ALA A 74 -14.67 -5.39 12.33
C ALA A 74 -15.16 -4.69 11.04
N ASP A 75 -15.67 -3.47 11.14
CA ASP A 75 -16.30 -2.74 10.05
C ASP A 75 -15.58 -1.44 9.74
N ALA A 76 -15.42 -1.16 8.45
CA ALA A 76 -14.92 0.10 7.92
C ALA A 76 -15.92 0.72 6.94
N ALA A 77 -16.10 2.03 7.00
CA ALA A 77 -17.03 2.72 6.11
C ALA A 77 -16.43 2.83 4.70
N THR A 78 -17.20 2.47 3.68
CA THR A 78 -16.77 2.65 2.29
C THR A 78 -16.87 4.13 1.90
N PHE A 79 -15.73 4.70 1.49
CA PHE A 79 -15.61 6.06 0.96
C PHE A 79 -15.80 6.10 -0.55
N LEU A 80 -15.11 5.23 -1.28
CA LEU A 80 -15.16 5.11 -2.74
C LEU A 80 -15.27 3.63 -3.11
N ASP A 81 -16.12 3.32 -4.08
CA ASP A 81 -16.22 1.99 -4.67
C ASP A 81 -16.21 2.09 -6.20
N LEU A 82 -15.18 1.57 -6.81
CA LEU A 82 -14.99 1.47 -8.25
C LEU A 82 -14.83 -0.01 -8.67
N SER A 83 -15.26 -0.94 -7.83
CA SER A 83 -15.08 -2.38 -8.06
C SER A 83 -15.89 -2.92 -9.25
N ASP A 84 -16.85 -2.16 -9.76
CA ASP A 84 -17.61 -2.42 -10.99
C ASP A 84 -16.81 -2.10 -12.26
N ARG A 85 -15.71 -1.37 -12.15
CA ARG A 85 -14.86 -1.03 -13.28
C ARG A 85 -13.94 -2.19 -13.67
N LYS A 86 -13.77 -2.36 -14.97
CA LYS A 86 -12.83 -3.33 -15.51
C LYS A 86 -11.40 -2.77 -15.42
N MET A 87 -10.78 -2.91 -14.26
CA MET A 87 -9.42 -2.42 -14.01
C MET A 87 -8.36 -3.44 -14.39
N GLU A 88 -8.66 -4.73 -14.28
CA GLU A 88 -7.73 -5.84 -14.52
C GLU A 88 -8.01 -6.50 -15.87
N ALA A 89 -6.96 -6.83 -16.65
CA ALA A 89 -7.11 -7.49 -17.93
C ALA A 89 -7.49 -8.98 -17.78
N ASN A 90 -6.89 -9.65 -16.81
CA ASN A 90 -7.08 -11.08 -16.54
C ASN A 90 -6.53 -11.45 -15.16
N GLU A 91 -6.64 -12.74 -14.79
CA GLU A 91 -6.14 -13.26 -13.51
C GLU A 91 -4.64 -13.00 -13.25
N SER A 92 -3.81 -12.96 -14.29
CA SER A 92 -2.39 -12.71 -14.13
C SER A 92 -2.07 -11.23 -13.88
N SER A 93 -2.86 -10.32 -14.45
CA SER A 93 -2.66 -8.87 -14.30
C SER A 93 -3.18 -8.30 -12.98
N LYS A 94 -4.03 -9.04 -12.27
CA LYS A 94 -4.61 -8.61 -10.98
C LYS A 94 -3.58 -8.32 -9.87
N PHE A 95 -2.34 -8.71 -10.08
CA PHE A 95 -1.26 -8.42 -9.11
C PHE A 95 -0.73 -7.00 -9.22
N GLU A 96 -0.89 -6.35 -10.36
CA GLU A 96 -0.33 -5.02 -10.63
C GLU A 96 -1.38 -4.02 -11.15
N GLU A 97 -2.49 -4.50 -11.70
CA GLU A 97 -3.56 -3.65 -12.21
C GLU A 97 -4.62 -3.40 -11.13
N GLY A 98 -5.21 -2.23 -11.15
CA GLY A 98 -6.24 -1.84 -10.20
C GLY A 98 -6.20 -0.37 -9.83
N LEU A 99 -6.67 -0.05 -8.64
CA LEU A 99 -6.46 1.25 -7.98
C LEU A 99 -5.09 1.21 -7.30
N ASP A 100 -4.15 2.03 -7.79
CA ASP A 100 -2.74 1.94 -7.40
C ASP A 100 -2.27 3.18 -6.63
N GLY A 101 -3.07 4.23 -6.54
CA GLY A 101 -2.73 5.42 -5.78
C GLY A 101 -3.91 6.32 -5.46
N MET A 102 -3.78 7.06 -4.36
CA MET A 102 -4.72 8.09 -3.94
C MET A 102 -3.99 9.22 -3.23
N ALA A 103 -4.39 10.46 -3.50
CA ALA A 103 -3.92 11.65 -2.82
C ALA A 103 -5.06 12.63 -2.59
N PHE A 104 -5.01 13.39 -1.49
CA PHE A 104 -5.93 14.49 -1.26
C PHE A 104 -5.34 15.81 -1.79
N HIS A 105 -6.21 16.67 -2.30
CA HIS A 105 -5.80 18.01 -2.65
C HIS A 105 -5.32 18.78 -1.40
N PRO A 106 -4.24 19.60 -1.47
CA PRO A 106 -3.75 20.38 -0.33
C PRO A 106 -4.81 21.24 0.38
N LYS A 107 -5.83 21.70 -0.37
CA LYS A 107 -6.97 22.44 0.16
C LYS A 107 -8.24 21.58 0.23
N PHE A 108 -8.10 20.31 0.59
CA PHE A 108 -9.22 19.36 0.66
C PHE A 108 -10.33 19.84 1.59
N ALA A 109 -9.99 20.45 2.73
CA ALA A 109 -10.98 21.02 3.66
C ALA A 109 -11.90 22.08 3.01
N GLU A 110 -11.41 22.80 1.96
CA GLU A 110 -12.15 23.85 1.29
C GLU A 110 -12.92 23.34 0.06
N ASN A 111 -12.32 22.41 -0.69
CA ASN A 111 -12.79 22.02 -2.02
C ASN A 111 -13.26 20.56 -2.16
N GLY A 112 -12.99 19.73 -1.15
CA GLY A 112 -13.36 18.31 -1.14
C GLY A 112 -12.71 17.46 -2.24
N LYS A 113 -11.64 17.96 -2.89
CA LYS A 113 -11.03 17.29 -4.03
C LYS A 113 -10.00 16.25 -3.58
N PHE A 114 -9.97 15.14 -4.32
CA PHE A 114 -8.95 14.12 -4.20
C PHE A 114 -8.63 13.53 -5.57
N TYR A 115 -7.52 12.84 -5.66
CA TYR A 115 -6.99 12.25 -6.89
C TYR A 115 -6.80 10.77 -6.70
N ILE A 116 -7.03 10.01 -7.78
CA ILE A 116 -6.77 8.59 -7.84
C ILE A 116 -5.96 8.25 -9.08
N PHE A 117 -5.11 7.25 -8.96
CA PHE A 117 -4.43 6.60 -10.06
C PHE A 117 -4.93 5.17 -10.16
N TYR A 118 -5.41 4.78 -11.33
CA TYR A 118 -5.91 3.43 -11.56
C TYR A 118 -5.66 2.98 -13.00
N THR A 119 -5.67 1.67 -13.21
CA THR A 119 -5.68 1.07 -14.56
C THR A 119 -7.11 0.86 -15.03
N GLN A 120 -7.32 0.89 -16.33
CA GLN A 120 -8.60 0.58 -16.95
C GLN A 120 -8.38 -0.15 -18.28
N GLN A 121 -9.26 -1.11 -18.58
CA GLN A 121 -9.26 -1.88 -19.82
C GLN A 121 -10.19 -1.25 -20.86
N ASP A 122 -10.02 -1.71 -22.11
CA ASP A 122 -10.86 -1.43 -23.27
C ASP A 122 -10.95 0.06 -23.67
N PRO A 123 -9.86 0.74 -24.07
CA PRO A 123 -8.50 0.22 -24.25
C PRO A 123 -7.72 0.25 -22.93
N LYS A 124 -6.68 -0.60 -22.83
CA LYS A 124 -5.83 -0.66 -21.66
C LYS A 124 -5.03 0.64 -21.48
N ARG A 125 -5.17 1.25 -20.31
CA ARG A 125 -4.55 2.52 -19.96
C ARG A 125 -4.41 2.72 -18.46
N ALA A 126 -3.45 3.56 -18.08
CA ALA A 126 -3.40 4.18 -16.76
C ALA A 126 -4.19 5.50 -16.81
N VAL A 127 -4.90 5.79 -15.74
CA VAL A 127 -5.76 6.96 -15.62
C VAL A 127 -5.44 7.69 -14.31
N ILE A 128 -5.27 9.02 -14.39
CA ILE A 128 -5.29 9.89 -13.23
C ILE A 128 -6.57 10.71 -13.28
N SER A 129 -7.38 10.61 -12.25
CA SER A 129 -8.64 11.34 -12.15
C SER A 129 -8.69 12.18 -10.89
N GLU A 130 -9.37 13.34 -11.01
CA GLU A 130 -9.85 14.17 -9.90
C GLU A 130 -11.29 13.79 -9.61
N MET A 131 -11.62 13.65 -8.33
CA MET A 131 -12.99 13.48 -7.84
C MET A 131 -13.25 14.42 -6.65
N GLN A 132 -14.50 14.53 -6.26
CA GLN A 132 -14.91 15.28 -5.07
C GLN A 132 -15.64 14.40 -4.08
N VAL A 133 -15.56 14.82 -2.84
CA VAL A 133 -16.40 14.31 -1.76
C VAL A 133 -17.86 14.69 -2.01
N SER A 134 -18.80 13.83 -1.65
CA SER A 134 -20.23 14.13 -1.70
C SER A 134 -20.58 15.35 -0.85
N LYS A 135 -21.41 16.22 -1.39
CA LYS A 135 -21.91 17.41 -0.68
C LYS A 135 -22.82 17.06 0.52
N SER A 136 -23.43 15.88 0.49
CA SER A 136 -24.36 15.44 1.52
C SER A 136 -23.69 14.53 2.57
N ASP A 137 -22.54 13.95 2.28
CA ASP A 137 -21.85 13.02 3.18
C ASP A 137 -20.33 13.13 3.01
N ALA A 138 -19.66 13.75 3.96
CA ALA A 138 -18.20 13.90 3.95
C ALA A 138 -17.41 12.58 4.03
N ASN A 139 -18.09 11.47 4.26
CA ASN A 139 -17.49 10.13 4.29
C ASN A 139 -17.75 9.34 2.99
N LYS A 140 -18.25 10.00 1.95
CA LYS A 140 -18.48 9.38 0.63
C LYS A 140 -17.92 10.22 -0.50
N ALA A 141 -17.31 9.55 -1.45
CA ALA A 141 -16.94 10.13 -2.73
C ALA A 141 -18.19 10.28 -3.63
N ASP A 142 -18.23 11.34 -4.43
CA ASP A 142 -19.19 11.49 -5.51
C ASP A 142 -18.53 11.11 -6.84
N THR A 143 -18.75 9.87 -7.28
CA THR A 143 -18.14 9.34 -8.52
C THR A 143 -18.64 10.06 -9.78
N SER A 144 -19.79 10.75 -9.72
CA SER A 144 -20.31 11.55 -10.85
C SER A 144 -19.47 12.81 -11.11
N THR A 145 -18.64 13.21 -10.15
CA THR A 145 -17.74 14.37 -10.27
C THR A 145 -16.40 14.04 -10.92
N GLU A 146 -16.20 12.79 -11.32
CA GLU A 146 -14.94 12.37 -11.90
C GLU A 146 -14.55 13.22 -13.11
N ARG A 147 -13.33 13.70 -13.07
CA ARG A 147 -12.69 14.41 -14.17
C ARG A 147 -11.33 13.76 -14.45
N VAL A 148 -11.22 13.09 -15.58
CA VAL A 148 -9.95 12.53 -16.03
C VAL A 148 -8.97 13.66 -16.32
N LEU A 149 -7.79 13.59 -15.72
CA LEU A 149 -6.71 14.56 -15.88
C LEU A 149 -5.66 14.08 -16.88
N LEU A 150 -5.36 12.79 -16.85
CA LEU A 150 -4.35 12.17 -17.70
C LEU A 150 -4.74 10.73 -18.00
N GLU A 151 -4.58 10.33 -19.26
CA GLU A 151 -4.63 8.96 -19.70
C GLU A 151 -3.35 8.59 -20.41
N VAL A 152 -2.78 7.44 -20.09
CA VAL A 152 -1.59 6.91 -20.75
C VAL A 152 -1.88 5.49 -21.21
N ARG A 153 -1.77 5.23 -22.52
CA ARG A 153 -1.89 3.86 -23.05
C ARG A 153 -0.80 2.97 -22.47
N LEU A 154 -1.20 1.79 -22.01
CA LEU A 154 -0.28 0.79 -21.48
C LEU A 154 -0.13 -0.34 -22.50
N PRO A 155 1.05 -0.50 -23.11
CA PRO A 155 1.30 -1.57 -24.08
C PRO A 155 1.44 -2.94 -23.41
N TRP A 156 1.77 -2.97 -22.12
CA TRP A 156 2.02 -4.17 -21.31
C TRP A 156 1.10 -4.21 -20.08
N TRP A 157 1.10 -5.32 -19.36
CA TRP A 157 0.23 -5.58 -18.22
C TRP A 157 0.93 -5.52 -16.85
N TRP A 158 2.18 -5.07 -16.81
CA TRP A 158 3.00 -5.00 -15.60
C TRP A 158 3.79 -3.70 -15.49
N HIS A 159 4.26 -3.41 -14.24
CA HIS A 159 5.10 -2.25 -13.90
C HIS A 159 4.45 -0.91 -14.20
N HIS A 160 3.19 -0.75 -13.79
CA HIS A 160 2.42 0.45 -14.13
C HIS A 160 2.72 1.64 -13.25
N SER A 161 3.43 1.48 -12.11
CA SER A 161 3.58 2.51 -11.10
C SER A 161 2.22 2.89 -10.48
N GLY A 162 2.12 3.93 -9.70
CA GLY A 162 0.81 4.33 -9.17
C GLY A 162 0.87 5.31 -8.01
N ASN A 163 2.06 5.61 -7.51
CA ASN A 163 2.18 6.54 -6.40
C ASN A 163 1.93 7.97 -6.87
N ILE A 164 0.97 8.62 -6.25
CA ILE A 164 0.64 10.05 -6.41
C ILE A 164 0.63 10.73 -5.05
N ALA A 165 1.09 12.00 -4.98
CA ALA A 165 1.16 12.77 -3.75
C ALA A 165 0.86 14.26 -4.00
#